data_8c2253bc1d0e29102fec304e5cee7b97
#
_entry.id   8c2253bc1d0e29102fec304e5cee7b97
#
_cell.length_a   1.000
_cell.length_b   1.000
_cell.length_c   1.000
_cell.angle_alpha   90.00
_cell.angle_beta   90.00
_cell.angle_gamma   90.00
#
_symmetry.space_group_name_H-M   'P 1'
#
loop_
_entity.id
_entity.type
_entity.pdbx_description
1 polymer ?
#
loop_
_entity_poly.entity_id
_entity_poly.type
_entity_poly.pdbx_seq_one_letter_code
_entity_poly.pdbx_strand_id
1 'polypeptide(L)'
;LAENERRGPDQKPLYVMYDQIYSMLTFDGVKHFDPVSLRPEMRPYTIFVDGISKSLAATGVRVGWAFGPMDVIDKMKSILGHVGAWAPRAEQFASAQYLNNEKAYEDFIAHMNKEVSARLNGFHAGMQALKSAGQAVDSIVPEGAIYLTVQFDLKGKTRSNGKRLDSTADITAFLLEEAHLAVVPFSAFGASSESTWYRLSVGTATMNHVHEALEALNKALKSLS
;
A
#
# COMPACT_ATOMS: atom_id res chain seq x y z
N LEU A 1 7.02 -25.21 0.12
CA LEU A 1 7.79 -26.36 0.64
C LEU A 1 7.63 -27.55 -0.31
N ALA A 2 6.43 -28.07 -0.51
CA ALA A 2 6.17 -29.25 -1.35
C ALA A 2 6.79 -29.15 -2.77
N GLU A 3 6.78 -27.96 -3.39
CA GLU A 3 7.42 -27.77 -4.69
C GLU A 3 8.94 -27.87 -4.61
N ASN A 4 9.56 -27.39 -3.54
CA ASN A 4 11.00 -27.52 -3.32
C ASN A 4 11.41 -28.98 -3.03
N GLU A 5 10.58 -29.71 -2.28
CA GLU A 5 10.76 -31.14 -2.08
C GLU A 5 10.67 -31.92 -3.41
N ARG A 6 9.67 -31.58 -4.25
CA ARG A 6 9.51 -32.20 -5.58
C ARG A 6 10.71 -31.94 -6.51
N ARG A 7 11.33 -30.75 -6.42
CA ARG A 7 12.50 -30.37 -7.23
C ARG A 7 13.74 -31.19 -6.91
N GLY A 8 13.91 -31.53 -5.64
CA GLY A 8 15.10 -32.23 -5.18
C GLY A 8 16.38 -31.38 -5.23
N PRO A 9 17.54 -31.95 -4.89
CA PRO A 9 18.79 -31.23 -4.71
C PRO A 9 19.41 -30.71 -6.01
N ASP A 10 19.08 -31.30 -7.16
CA ASP A 10 19.69 -30.99 -8.46
C ASP A 10 19.05 -29.78 -9.15
N GLN A 11 17.92 -29.27 -8.63
CA GLN A 11 17.23 -28.12 -9.15
C GLN A 11 17.31 -26.95 -8.19
N LYS A 12 17.39 -25.73 -8.75
CA LYS A 12 17.32 -24.50 -7.92
C LYS A 12 15.99 -24.46 -7.17
N PRO A 13 16.01 -24.23 -5.86
CA PRO A 13 14.77 -24.07 -5.11
C PRO A 13 14.01 -22.80 -5.53
N LEU A 14 12.71 -22.80 -5.30
CA LEU A 14 11.90 -21.60 -5.33
C LEU A 14 12.11 -20.83 -4.04
N TYR A 15 12.31 -19.52 -4.18
CA TYR A 15 12.37 -18.58 -3.05
C TYR A 15 11.09 -17.76 -2.98
N VAL A 16 10.71 -17.41 -1.78
CA VAL A 16 9.70 -16.39 -1.50
C VAL A 16 10.43 -15.08 -1.20
N MET A 17 10.26 -14.06 -2.03
CA MET A 17 10.62 -12.70 -1.69
C MET A 17 9.44 -12.08 -0.96
N TYR A 18 9.60 -11.87 0.34
CA TYR A 18 8.56 -11.39 1.23
C TYR A 18 8.78 -9.92 1.54
N ASP A 19 8.05 -9.06 0.82
CA ASP A 19 8.07 -7.62 1.04
C ASP A 19 7.12 -7.27 2.19
N GLN A 20 7.70 -6.92 3.35
CA GLN A 20 6.96 -6.59 4.56
C GLN A 20 7.00 -5.10 4.92
N ILE A 21 7.19 -4.23 3.93
CA ILE A 21 7.32 -2.77 4.12
C ILE A 21 6.14 -2.13 4.88
N TYR A 22 5.01 -2.80 4.97
CA TYR A 22 3.82 -2.38 5.70
C TYR A 22 3.56 -3.15 6.99
N SER A 23 4.47 -4.02 7.42
CA SER A 23 4.29 -4.90 8.59
C SER A 23 3.90 -4.17 9.88
N MET A 24 4.38 -2.94 10.06
CA MET A 24 4.10 -2.10 11.23
C MET A 24 2.82 -1.25 11.10
N LEU A 25 2.21 -1.23 9.91
CA LEU A 25 1.01 -0.47 9.61
C LEU A 25 -0.19 -1.42 9.52
N THR A 26 -0.61 -1.97 10.65
CA THR A 26 -1.81 -2.79 10.81
C THR A 26 -2.72 -2.15 11.86
N PHE A 27 -4.03 -2.26 11.68
CA PHE A 27 -5.03 -1.54 12.47
C PHE A 27 -6.02 -2.51 13.11
N ASP A 28 -6.74 -2.02 14.13
CA ASP A 28 -7.88 -2.69 14.75
C ASP A 28 -7.59 -4.14 15.22
N GLY A 29 -6.37 -4.37 15.73
CA GLY A 29 -5.95 -5.67 16.25
C GLY A 29 -5.53 -6.70 15.20
N VAL A 30 -5.51 -6.32 13.93
CA VAL A 30 -4.98 -7.17 12.86
C VAL A 30 -3.49 -7.41 13.09
N LYS A 31 -3.09 -8.69 13.06
CA LYS A 31 -1.70 -9.10 13.27
C LYS A 31 -1.03 -9.38 11.93
N HIS A 32 0.18 -8.85 11.78
CA HIS A 32 1.05 -9.23 10.70
C HIS A 32 1.61 -10.64 10.92
N PHE A 33 1.66 -11.45 9.87
CA PHE A 33 2.25 -12.78 9.86
C PHE A 33 3.22 -12.89 8.69
N ASP A 34 4.30 -13.64 8.89
CA ASP A 34 5.29 -13.91 7.86
C ASP A 34 5.45 -15.42 7.60
N PRO A 35 6.00 -15.82 6.45
CA PRO A 35 6.13 -17.24 6.10
C PRO A 35 6.92 -18.07 7.12
N VAL A 36 7.92 -17.48 7.77
CA VAL A 36 8.81 -18.21 8.68
C VAL A 36 8.18 -18.35 10.08
N SER A 37 7.44 -17.34 10.55
CA SER A 37 6.70 -17.45 11.83
C SER A 37 5.58 -18.47 11.75
N LEU A 38 4.95 -18.62 10.59
CA LEU A 38 3.90 -19.62 10.36
C LEU A 38 4.45 -21.02 10.06
N ARG A 39 5.60 -21.10 9.41
CA ARG A 39 6.26 -22.34 8.98
C ARG A 39 7.78 -22.15 9.06
N PRO A 40 8.44 -22.50 10.18
CA PRO A 40 9.88 -22.33 10.37
C PRO A 40 10.74 -22.98 9.29
N GLU A 41 10.24 -24.03 8.64
CA GLU A 41 10.89 -24.72 7.53
C GLU A 41 11.00 -23.83 6.26
N MET A 42 10.28 -22.73 6.20
CA MET A 42 10.41 -21.72 5.13
C MET A 42 11.67 -20.86 5.23
N ARG A 43 12.37 -20.88 6.38
CA ARG A 43 13.55 -20.03 6.62
C ARG A 43 14.64 -20.13 5.53
N PRO A 44 15.00 -21.32 5.01
CA PRO A 44 15.98 -21.45 3.94
C PRO A 44 15.51 -20.92 2.58
N TYR A 45 14.22 -20.59 2.44
CA TYR A 45 13.61 -20.20 1.17
C TYR A 45 12.98 -18.81 1.21
N THR A 46 13.08 -18.08 2.32
CA THR A 46 12.44 -16.77 2.45
C THR A 46 13.49 -15.67 2.48
N ILE A 47 13.32 -14.69 1.60
CA ILE A 47 14.08 -13.45 1.54
C ILE A 47 13.14 -12.34 1.97
N PHE A 48 13.39 -11.77 3.14
CA PHE A 48 12.64 -10.64 3.65
C PHE A 48 13.19 -9.34 3.07
N VAL A 49 12.29 -8.45 2.67
CA VAL A 49 12.59 -7.08 2.23
C VAL A 49 11.80 -6.12 3.08
N ASP A 50 12.47 -5.12 3.64
CA ASP A 50 11.85 -4.14 4.53
C ASP A 50 12.61 -2.81 4.50
N GLY A 51 12.11 -1.80 5.20
CA GLY A 51 12.73 -0.49 5.28
C GLY A 51 11.91 0.53 6.06
N ILE A 52 12.46 1.72 6.21
CA ILE A 52 11.84 2.81 6.97
C ILE A 52 10.87 3.67 6.14
N SER A 53 10.76 3.40 4.85
CA SER A 53 10.02 4.27 3.91
C SER A 53 8.55 4.44 4.28
N LYS A 54 7.91 3.40 4.81
CA LYS A 54 6.49 3.39 5.15
C LYS A 54 6.27 3.44 6.66
N SER A 55 6.91 2.54 7.41
CA SER A 55 6.78 2.48 8.88
C SER A 55 7.16 3.78 9.58
N LEU A 56 8.16 4.51 9.08
CA LEU A 56 8.61 5.79 9.65
C LEU A 56 8.29 7.00 8.76
N ALA A 57 7.41 6.86 7.77
CA ALA A 57 7.10 7.92 6.79
C ALA A 57 8.37 8.55 6.14
N ALA A 58 9.46 7.78 6.05
CA ALA A 58 10.80 8.24 5.72
C ALA A 58 11.19 7.88 4.28
N THR A 59 10.28 8.02 3.32
CA THR A 59 10.49 7.63 1.92
C THR A 59 11.70 8.33 1.30
N GLY A 60 11.96 9.59 1.65
CA GLY A 60 13.08 10.39 1.14
C GLY A 60 14.45 9.99 1.70
N VAL A 61 14.52 9.28 2.81
CA VAL A 61 15.78 8.85 3.46
C VAL A 61 16.48 7.73 2.69
N ARG A 62 15.76 6.94 1.91
CA ARG A 62 16.27 5.90 1.01
C ARG A 62 17.01 4.76 1.71
N VAL A 63 16.55 4.31 2.88
CA VAL A 63 17.11 3.18 3.62
C VAL A 63 16.12 2.03 3.69
N GLY A 64 16.58 0.87 3.26
CA GLY A 64 15.91 -0.41 3.36
C GLY A 64 16.94 -1.52 3.54
N TRP A 65 16.48 -2.71 3.82
CA TRP A 65 17.31 -3.88 4.04
C TRP A 65 16.65 -5.15 3.53
N ALA A 66 17.48 -6.16 3.30
CA ALA A 66 17.02 -7.52 3.07
C ALA A 66 17.77 -8.48 3.99
N PHE A 67 17.10 -9.53 4.41
CA PHE A 67 17.72 -10.64 5.15
C PHE A 67 17.08 -11.98 4.73
N GLY A 68 17.85 -13.05 4.85
CA GLY A 68 17.43 -14.38 4.39
C GLY A 68 18.58 -15.35 4.28
N PRO A 69 18.50 -16.37 3.40
CA PRO A 69 19.56 -17.35 3.20
C PRO A 69 20.89 -16.71 2.83
N MET A 70 21.97 -17.15 3.52
CA MET A 70 23.28 -16.53 3.43
C MET A 70 23.83 -16.47 2.01
N ASP A 71 23.69 -17.56 1.25
CA ASP A 71 24.15 -17.66 -0.13
C ASP A 71 23.47 -16.64 -1.07
N VAL A 72 22.20 -16.33 -0.84
CA VAL A 72 21.46 -15.30 -1.58
C VAL A 72 21.94 -13.91 -1.17
N ILE A 73 21.99 -13.65 0.15
CA ILE A 73 22.38 -12.33 0.69
C ILE A 73 23.82 -11.97 0.29
N ASP A 74 24.75 -12.91 0.29
CA ASP A 74 26.13 -12.65 -0.14
C ASP A 74 26.23 -12.29 -1.63
N LYS A 75 25.42 -12.93 -2.48
CA LYS A 75 25.32 -12.53 -3.89
C LYS A 75 24.70 -11.15 -4.07
N MET A 76 23.64 -10.83 -3.29
CA MET A 76 23.04 -9.49 -3.30
C MET A 76 24.07 -8.42 -2.88
N LYS A 77 24.84 -8.65 -1.82
CA LYS A 77 25.92 -7.76 -1.36
C LYS A 77 26.96 -7.54 -2.46
N SER A 78 27.38 -8.61 -3.11
CA SER A 78 28.34 -8.55 -4.22
C SER A 78 27.81 -7.69 -5.37
N ILE A 79 26.57 -7.91 -5.81
CA ILE A 79 25.93 -7.12 -6.87
C ILE A 79 25.84 -5.64 -6.47
N LEU A 80 25.34 -5.33 -5.26
CA LEU A 80 25.24 -3.96 -4.77
C LEU A 80 26.60 -3.25 -4.72
N GLY A 81 27.66 -3.98 -4.34
CA GLY A 81 29.04 -3.46 -4.33
C GLY A 81 29.53 -3.09 -5.72
N HIS A 82 29.23 -3.89 -6.74
CA HIS A 82 29.64 -3.61 -8.13
C HIS A 82 28.81 -2.50 -8.78
N VAL A 83 27.50 -2.44 -8.49
CA VAL A 83 26.59 -1.42 -9.06
C VAL A 83 26.72 -0.09 -8.32
N GLY A 84 27.25 -0.08 -7.10
CA GLY A 84 27.34 1.12 -6.26
C GLY A 84 25.98 1.60 -5.74
N ALA A 85 25.01 0.70 -5.58
CA ALA A 85 23.62 1.02 -5.21
C ALA A 85 23.35 0.86 -3.71
N TRP A 86 24.32 1.21 -2.86
CA TRP A 86 24.14 1.21 -1.41
C TRP A 86 23.26 2.38 -0.96
N ALA A 87 22.47 2.14 0.10
CA ALA A 87 21.84 3.24 0.81
C ALA A 87 22.92 4.21 1.36
N PRO A 88 22.65 5.53 1.42
CA PRO A 88 23.62 6.49 1.92
C PRO A 88 24.07 6.15 3.35
N ARG A 89 25.36 6.27 3.63
CA ARG A 89 25.95 5.78 4.89
C ARG A 89 25.45 6.57 6.11
N ALA A 90 25.33 7.88 5.99
CA ALA A 90 24.85 8.72 7.10
C ALA A 90 23.43 8.34 7.50
N GLU A 91 22.57 8.14 6.53
CA GLU A 91 21.16 7.73 6.72
C GLU A 91 21.04 6.31 7.29
N GLN A 92 21.95 5.39 6.92
CA GLN A 92 22.00 4.07 7.55
C GLN A 92 22.32 4.18 9.04
N PHE A 93 23.31 4.98 9.43
CA PHE A 93 23.67 5.21 10.84
C PHE A 93 22.54 5.89 11.61
N ALA A 94 21.97 6.94 11.06
CA ALA A 94 20.83 7.65 11.68
C ALA A 94 19.64 6.71 11.88
N SER A 95 19.30 5.91 10.86
CA SER A 95 18.23 4.91 10.93
C SER A 95 18.51 3.86 12.01
N ALA A 96 19.74 3.34 12.07
CA ALA A 96 20.12 2.37 13.10
C ALA A 96 20.04 2.95 14.51
N GLN A 97 20.49 4.19 14.72
CA GLN A 97 20.36 4.86 16.02
C GLN A 97 18.89 5.06 16.42
N TYR A 98 18.04 5.48 15.48
CA TYR A 98 16.62 5.67 15.76
C TYR A 98 15.91 4.35 16.08
N LEU A 99 16.15 3.31 15.29
CA LEU A 99 15.56 1.98 15.51
C LEU A 99 16.00 1.33 16.82
N ASN A 100 17.19 1.66 17.34
CA ASN A 100 17.65 1.21 18.65
C ASN A 100 17.06 2.00 19.84
N ASN A 101 16.35 3.09 19.59
CA ASN A 101 15.58 3.81 20.60
C ASN A 101 14.14 3.29 20.61
N GLU A 102 13.94 2.14 21.27
CA GLU A 102 12.66 1.40 21.29
C GLU A 102 11.49 2.33 21.64
N LYS A 103 11.64 3.14 22.70
CA LYS A 103 10.56 4.03 23.12
C LYS A 103 10.18 5.06 22.05
N ALA A 104 11.15 5.72 21.43
CA ALA A 104 10.88 6.71 20.40
C ALA A 104 10.26 6.06 19.16
N TYR A 105 10.72 4.86 18.82
CA TYR A 105 10.20 4.07 17.72
C TYR A 105 8.73 3.66 17.95
N GLU A 106 8.44 3.08 19.13
CA GLU A 106 7.08 2.65 19.48
C GLU A 106 6.11 3.82 19.58
N ASP A 107 6.50 4.92 20.21
CA ASP A 107 5.69 6.14 20.31
C ASP A 107 5.34 6.69 18.90
N PHE A 108 6.31 6.68 17.97
CA PHE A 108 6.08 7.13 16.60
C PHE A 108 5.12 6.20 15.84
N ILE A 109 5.34 4.87 15.92
CA ILE A 109 4.49 3.89 15.26
C ILE A 109 3.05 3.97 15.79
N ALA A 110 2.87 4.06 17.10
CA ALA A 110 1.56 4.20 17.72
C ALA A 110 0.82 5.47 17.24
N HIS A 111 1.53 6.61 17.22
CA HIS A 111 0.99 7.87 16.71
C HIS A 111 0.63 7.76 15.22
N MET A 112 1.54 7.25 14.40
CA MET A 112 1.33 7.11 12.95
C MET A 112 0.16 6.18 12.62
N ASN A 113 0.07 5.03 13.29
CA ASN A 113 -1.03 4.09 13.11
C ASN A 113 -2.37 4.72 13.45
N LYS A 114 -2.46 5.47 14.56
CA LYS A 114 -3.66 6.21 14.95
C LYS A 114 -4.09 7.20 13.86
N GLU A 115 -3.15 8.00 13.36
CA GLU A 115 -3.42 9.04 12.37
C GLU A 115 -3.81 8.45 10.99
N VAL A 116 -3.11 7.39 10.54
CA VAL A 116 -3.40 6.74 9.27
C VAL A 116 -4.74 5.99 9.33
N SER A 117 -4.98 5.24 10.41
CA SER A 117 -6.24 4.53 10.63
C SER A 117 -7.43 5.49 10.66
N ALA A 118 -7.31 6.63 11.34
CA ALA A 118 -8.37 7.64 11.38
C ALA A 118 -8.74 8.15 9.98
N ARG A 119 -7.75 8.43 9.13
CA ARG A 119 -7.97 8.90 7.73
C ARG A 119 -8.60 7.81 6.86
N LEU A 120 -8.11 6.59 6.94
CA LEU A 120 -8.66 5.44 6.18
C LEU A 120 -10.09 5.14 6.59
N ASN A 121 -10.36 5.09 7.89
CA ASN A 121 -11.71 4.86 8.43
C ASN A 121 -12.65 6.03 8.11
N GLY A 122 -12.15 7.28 8.11
CA GLY A 122 -12.91 8.46 7.69
C GLY A 122 -13.36 8.36 6.22
N PHE A 123 -12.43 8.02 5.31
CA PHE A 123 -12.79 7.77 3.91
C PHE A 123 -13.73 6.59 3.75
N HIS A 124 -13.46 5.48 4.43
CA HIS A 124 -14.33 4.29 4.38
C HIS A 124 -15.75 4.63 4.81
N ALA A 125 -15.94 5.29 5.96
CA ALA A 125 -17.23 5.70 6.45
C ALA A 125 -17.97 6.63 5.47
N GLY A 126 -17.25 7.61 4.88
CA GLY A 126 -17.79 8.50 3.87
C GLY A 126 -18.23 7.77 2.60
N MET A 127 -17.43 6.82 2.11
CA MET A 127 -17.77 5.99 0.95
C MET A 127 -19.02 5.14 1.23
N GLN A 128 -19.13 4.55 2.43
CA GLN A 128 -20.32 3.77 2.83
C GLN A 128 -21.58 4.66 2.95
N ALA A 129 -21.44 5.90 3.42
CA ALA A 129 -22.54 6.86 3.45
C ALA A 129 -23.01 7.23 2.02
N LEU A 130 -22.07 7.47 1.09
CA LEU A 130 -22.40 7.72 -0.32
C LEU A 130 -23.10 6.52 -0.97
N LYS A 131 -22.60 5.31 -0.72
CA LYS A 131 -23.25 4.05 -1.16
C LYS A 131 -24.68 3.94 -0.63
N SER A 132 -24.87 4.19 0.65
CA SER A 132 -26.20 4.15 1.29
C SER A 132 -27.15 5.22 0.74
N ALA A 133 -26.60 6.34 0.23
CA ALA A 133 -27.36 7.36 -0.48
C ALA A 133 -27.64 7.03 -1.95
N GLY A 134 -27.33 5.81 -2.41
CA GLY A 134 -27.62 5.31 -3.76
C GLY A 134 -26.54 5.64 -4.80
N GLN A 135 -25.36 6.13 -4.39
CA GLN A 135 -24.26 6.34 -5.32
C GLN A 135 -23.59 5.00 -5.66
N ALA A 136 -23.13 4.86 -6.91
CA ALA A 136 -22.45 3.66 -7.42
C ALA A 136 -20.99 3.59 -6.96
N VAL A 137 -20.76 3.58 -5.66
CA VAL A 137 -19.46 3.54 -5.02
C VAL A 137 -19.43 2.52 -3.89
N ASP A 138 -18.22 2.03 -3.54
CA ASP A 138 -17.99 1.14 -2.40
C ASP A 138 -16.57 1.29 -1.87
N SER A 139 -16.28 0.66 -0.74
CA SER A 139 -14.93 0.52 -0.22
C SER A 139 -14.80 -0.71 0.68
N ILE A 140 -13.60 -1.30 0.70
CA ILE A 140 -13.26 -2.42 1.59
C ILE A 140 -12.76 -1.84 2.92
N VAL A 141 -13.14 -2.46 4.04
CA VAL A 141 -12.66 -2.08 5.37
C VAL A 141 -11.13 -2.09 5.40
N PRO A 142 -10.47 -1.00 5.81
CA PRO A 142 -9.02 -0.96 5.86
C PRO A 142 -8.48 -1.75 7.07
N GLU A 143 -7.53 -2.64 6.82
CA GLU A 143 -6.89 -3.46 7.86
C GLU A 143 -5.40 -3.10 8.04
N GLY A 144 -4.82 -2.38 7.08
CA GLY A 144 -3.40 -2.02 7.12
C GLY A 144 -2.95 -1.13 5.98
N ALA A 145 -1.66 -0.82 5.95
CA ALA A 145 -1.00 0.06 5.00
C ALA A 145 -1.54 1.52 5.03
N ILE A 146 -1.32 2.26 3.96
CA ILE A 146 -1.77 3.67 3.80
C ILE A 146 -2.79 3.80 2.66
N TYR A 147 -3.37 2.69 2.24
CA TYR A 147 -4.25 2.62 1.08
C TYR A 147 -5.64 2.13 1.45
N LEU A 148 -6.65 2.73 0.84
CA LEU A 148 -8.01 2.25 0.85
C LEU A 148 -8.34 1.69 -0.55
N THR A 149 -8.92 0.51 -0.58
CA THR A 149 -9.53 -0.06 -1.79
C THR A 149 -10.93 0.53 -1.93
N VAL A 150 -11.15 1.28 -3.01
CA VAL A 150 -12.43 1.95 -3.31
C VAL A 150 -12.97 1.51 -4.65
N GLN A 151 -14.28 1.50 -4.78
CA GLN A 151 -14.97 1.20 -6.04
C GLN A 151 -15.69 2.44 -6.56
N PHE A 152 -15.60 2.64 -7.87
CA PHE A 152 -16.37 3.63 -8.63
C PHE A 152 -16.98 2.93 -9.85
N ASP A 153 -18.21 2.46 -9.74
CA ASP A 153 -18.94 1.81 -10.84
C ASP A 153 -19.74 2.85 -11.63
N LEU A 154 -19.00 3.73 -12.32
CA LEU A 154 -19.54 4.89 -13.01
C LEU A 154 -19.58 4.72 -14.54
N LYS A 155 -19.24 3.54 -15.06
CA LYS A 155 -19.24 3.28 -16.51
C LYS A 155 -20.64 3.49 -17.09
N GLY A 156 -20.71 4.22 -18.19
CA GLY A 156 -21.97 4.55 -18.85
C GLY A 156 -22.65 5.82 -18.36
N LYS A 157 -22.23 6.38 -17.22
CA LYS A 157 -22.71 7.68 -16.73
C LYS A 157 -22.24 8.82 -17.62
N THR A 158 -22.98 9.92 -17.62
CA THR A 158 -22.67 11.11 -18.44
C THR A 158 -22.38 12.31 -17.53
N ARG A 159 -21.29 13.01 -17.79
CA ARG A 159 -20.91 14.26 -17.12
C ARG A 159 -21.83 15.42 -17.54
N SER A 160 -21.90 16.47 -16.75
CA SER A 160 -22.68 17.69 -17.04
C SER A 160 -22.31 18.37 -18.38
N ASN A 161 -21.07 18.18 -18.86
CA ASN A 161 -20.59 18.67 -20.15
C ASN A 161 -20.94 17.73 -21.33
N GLY A 162 -21.73 16.68 -21.12
CA GLY A 162 -22.15 15.72 -22.13
C GLY A 162 -21.13 14.59 -22.42
N LYS A 163 -19.96 14.62 -21.80
CA LYS A 163 -18.96 13.54 -21.98
C LYS A 163 -19.38 12.30 -21.18
N ARG A 164 -19.44 11.15 -21.86
CA ARG A 164 -19.73 9.87 -21.25
C ARG A 164 -18.48 9.23 -20.63
N LEU A 165 -18.65 8.50 -19.53
CA LEU A 165 -17.60 7.74 -18.85
C LEU A 165 -17.61 6.30 -19.37
N ASP A 166 -16.84 6.02 -20.41
CA ASP A 166 -16.85 4.70 -21.07
C ASP A 166 -15.66 3.82 -20.68
N SER A 167 -14.66 4.40 -20.05
CA SER A 167 -13.42 3.71 -19.65
C SER A 167 -12.97 4.05 -18.25
N THR A 168 -12.09 3.21 -17.69
CA THR A 168 -11.39 3.48 -16.42
C THR A 168 -10.62 4.81 -16.46
N ALA A 169 -10.05 5.16 -17.63
CA ALA A 169 -9.35 6.44 -17.82
C ALA A 169 -10.31 7.64 -17.74
N ASP A 170 -11.52 7.54 -18.32
CA ASP A 170 -12.52 8.60 -18.20
C ASP A 170 -12.99 8.79 -16.77
N ILE A 171 -13.19 7.70 -16.03
CA ILE A 171 -13.58 7.74 -14.61
C ILE A 171 -12.45 8.37 -13.79
N THR A 172 -11.19 7.98 -14.02
CA THR A 172 -10.03 8.57 -13.31
C THR A 172 -9.92 10.07 -13.58
N ALA A 173 -10.07 10.49 -14.84
CA ALA A 173 -10.05 11.90 -15.21
C ALA A 173 -11.22 12.68 -14.56
N PHE A 174 -12.42 12.11 -14.56
CA PHE A 174 -13.59 12.71 -13.88
C PHE A 174 -13.35 12.90 -12.38
N LEU A 175 -12.85 11.88 -11.68
CA LEU A 175 -12.57 11.96 -10.25
C LEU A 175 -11.50 13.01 -9.94
N LEU A 176 -10.47 13.12 -10.79
CA LEU A 176 -9.41 14.12 -10.62
C LEU A 176 -9.92 15.54 -10.90
N GLU A 177 -10.66 15.75 -11.98
CA GLU A 177 -11.09 17.06 -12.43
C GLU A 177 -12.25 17.64 -11.60
N GLU A 178 -13.24 16.81 -11.23
CA GLU A 178 -14.47 17.28 -10.61
C GLU A 178 -14.50 17.02 -9.08
N ALA A 179 -13.82 15.99 -8.60
CA ALA A 179 -13.76 15.65 -7.18
C ALA A 179 -12.39 15.95 -6.55
N HIS A 180 -11.40 16.40 -7.36
CA HIS A 180 -10.02 16.62 -6.93
C HIS A 180 -9.41 15.40 -6.22
N LEU A 181 -9.87 14.21 -6.62
CA LEU A 181 -9.50 12.94 -6.01
C LEU A 181 -8.61 12.14 -6.95
N ALA A 182 -7.33 12.02 -6.62
CA ALA A 182 -6.37 11.20 -7.35
C ALA A 182 -6.45 9.75 -6.86
N VAL A 183 -6.79 8.84 -7.75
CA VAL A 183 -6.85 7.39 -7.50
C VAL A 183 -6.09 6.62 -8.57
N VAL A 184 -5.62 5.42 -8.23
CA VAL A 184 -4.92 4.54 -9.17
C VAL A 184 -5.79 3.32 -9.47
N PRO A 185 -6.21 3.09 -10.73
CA PRO A 185 -7.02 1.94 -11.07
C PRO A 185 -6.24 0.63 -10.89
N PHE A 186 -6.90 -0.45 -10.45
CA PHE A 186 -6.23 -1.73 -10.27
C PHE A 186 -5.73 -2.37 -11.56
N SER A 187 -6.20 -1.92 -12.72
CA SER A 187 -5.62 -2.29 -14.02
C SER A 187 -4.14 -1.91 -14.14
N ALA A 188 -3.70 -0.84 -13.46
CA ALA A 188 -2.28 -0.48 -13.38
C ALA A 188 -1.43 -1.51 -12.58
N PHE A 189 -2.08 -2.42 -11.85
CA PHE A 189 -1.46 -3.49 -11.07
C PHE A 189 -1.77 -4.89 -11.63
N GLY A 190 -2.21 -4.97 -12.88
CA GLY A 190 -2.46 -6.24 -13.58
C GLY A 190 -3.88 -6.80 -13.44
N ALA A 191 -4.81 -6.08 -12.82
CA ALA A 191 -6.23 -6.44 -12.87
C ALA A 191 -6.83 -6.15 -14.26
N SER A 192 -8.03 -6.69 -14.52
CA SER A 192 -8.76 -6.40 -15.76
C SER A 192 -8.94 -4.90 -16.00
N SER A 193 -8.87 -4.45 -17.26
CA SER A 193 -9.21 -3.08 -17.67
C SER A 193 -10.65 -2.70 -17.35
N GLU A 194 -11.53 -3.70 -17.19
CA GLU A 194 -12.93 -3.51 -16.80
C GLU A 194 -13.14 -3.42 -15.28
N SER A 195 -12.06 -3.53 -14.49
CA SER A 195 -12.17 -3.40 -13.04
C SER A 195 -12.61 -2.00 -12.64
N THR A 196 -13.63 -1.92 -11.79
CA THR A 196 -14.16 -0.67 -11.21
C THR A 196 -13.51 -0.32 -9.88
N TRP A 197 -12.47 -1.06 -9.47
CA TRP A 197 -11.74 -0.87 -8.22
C TRP A 197 -10.49 -0.04 -8.40
N TYR A 198 -10.21 0.79 -7.41
CA TYR A 198 -9.10 1.74 -7.39
C TYR A 198 -8.41 1.72 -6.05
N ARG A 199 -7.15 2.14 -6.05
CA ARG A 199 -6.37 2.40 -4.85
C ARG A 199 -6.36 3.90 -4.55
N LEU A 200 -6.85 4.27 -3.37
CA LEU A 200 -6.76 5.60 -2.78
C LEU A 200 -5.64 5.62 -1.73
N SER A 201 -4.80 6.65 -1.72
CA SER A 201 -3.73 6.81 -0.73
C SER A 201 -4.07 7.94 0.25
N VAL A 202 -3.86 7.69 1.54
CA VAL A 202 -4.00 8.70 2.60
C VAL A 202 -2.65 9.17 3.18
N GLY A 203 -1.53 8.75 2.58
CA GLY A 203 -0.19 8.98 3.14
C GLY A 203 0.16 10.45 3.38
N THR A 204 -0.35 11.37 2.58
CA THR A 204 -0.12 12.82 2.71
C THR A 204 -1.38 13.61 3.11
N ALA A 205 -2.52 12.94 3.29
CA ALA A 205 -3.77 13.57 3.65
C ALA A 205 -3.80 14.00 5.13
N THR A 206 -4.62 15.00 5.44
CA THR A 206 -5.08 15.33 6.79
C THR A 206 -6.55 14.94 6.93
N MET A 207 -7.11 14.95 8.14
CA MET A 207 -8.56 14.73 8.32
C MET A 207 -9.40 15.80 7.61
N ASN A 208 -8.93 17.06 7.54
CA ASN A 208 -9.61 18.09 6.76
C ASN A 208 -9.65 17.74 5.28
N HIS A 209 -8.55 17.27 4.71
CA HIS A 209 -8.53 16.79 3.31
C HIS A 209 -9.48 15.61 3.08
N VAL A 210 -9.66 14.73 4.06
CA VAL A 210 -10.65 13.64 3.98
C VAL A 210 -12.07 14.19 3.83
N HIS A 211 -12.46 15.16 4.68
CA HIS A 211 -13.78 15.77 4.64
C HIS A 211 -14.02 16.55 3.34
N GLU A 212 -13.07 17.41 2.96
CA GLU A 212 -13.15 18.19 1.72
C GLU A 212 -13.27 17.29 0.47
N ALA A 213 -12.48 16.21 0.41
CA ALA A 213 -12.53 15.26 -0.69
C ALA A 213 -13.87 14.51 -0.78
N LEU A 214 -14.44 14.12 0.37
CA LEU A 214 -15.76 13.46 0.40
C LEU A 214 -16.89 14.41 0.01
N GLU A 215 -16.83 15.68 0.40
CA GLU A 215 -17.79 16.71 -0.03
C GLU A 215 -17.70 16.97 -1.53
N ALA A 216 -16.50 17.14 -2.06
CA ALA A 216 -16.26 17.32 -3.49
C ALA A 216 -16.71 16.10 -4.29
N LEU A 217 -16.41 14.90 -3.82
CA LEU A 217 -16.85 13.63 -4.43
C LEU A 217 -18.39 13.52 -4.46
N ASN A 218 -19.07 13.82 -3.35
CA ASN A 218 -20.53 13.80 -3.30
C ASN A 218 -21.16 14.77 -4.32
N LYS A 219 -20.60 15.98 -4.43
CA LYS A 219 -21.05 16.96 -5.41
C LYS A 219 -20.82 16.48 -6.86
N ALA A 220 -19.64 15.94 -7.13
CA ALA A 220 -19.29 15.40 -8.45
C ALA A 220 -20.19 14.23 -8.84
N LEU A 221 -20.42 13.26 -7.94
CA LEU A 221 -21.30 12.12 -8.22
C LEU A 221 -22.74 12.53 -8.49
N LYS A 222 -23.27 13.54 -7.79
CA LYS A 222 -24.62 14.08 -8.04
C LYS A 222 -24.77 14.82 -9.37
N SER A 223 -23.69 15.24 -10.00
CA SER A 223 -23.71 15.89 -11.32
C SER A 223 -23.79 14.90 -12.48
N LEU A 224 -23.62 13.60 -12.22
CA LEU A 224 -23.71 12.54 -13.22
C LEU A 224 -25.18 12.15 -13.50
N SER A 225 -25.50 11.91 -14.76
CA SER A 225 -26.79 11.39 -15.24
C SER A 225 -26.67 9.98 -15.78
#